data_d6d0cdf172c399bd68e6b3c8debd2e54
#
_entry.id   d6d0cdf172c399bd68e6b3c8debd2e54
#
_cell.length_a   1.000
_cell.length_b   1.000
_cell.length_c   1.000
_cell.angle_alpha   90.00
_cell.angle_beta   90.00
_cell.angle_gamma   90.00
#
_symmetry.space_group_name_H-M   'P 1'
#
loop_
_entity.id
_entity.type
_entity.pdbx_description
1 polymer ?
#
loop_
_entity_poly.entity_id
_entity_poly.type
_entity_poly.pdbx_seq_one_letter_code
_entity_poly.pdbx_strand_id
1 'polypeptide(L)'
;MRWRRLFPAIGVGAGTLVEDDPRLTSRIEGEDEWCGVRFVMDGLLRTAMERFLPSIYTDEFRDNTIVVTTDAAGTGYIRRLESEGVNVWVLPAENMKVPIGEFRKKCYDVGINGIYFEGGSKLTSELLHNRELDYHFNYRAPVLLGDDKAKPVYRGLR
;
A
#
# COMPACT_ATOMS: atom_id res chain seq x y z
N MET A 1 5.47 -10.82 -11.77
CA MET A 1 4.21 -10.09 -11.98
C MET A 1 2.95 -10.96 -11.94
N ARG A 2 3.03 -12.27 -12.19
CA ARG A 2 1.86 -13.19 -12.10
C ARG A 2 1.21 -13.23 -10.72
N TRP A 3 1.97 -13.07 -9.63
CA TRP A 3 1.45 -13.04 -8.25
C TRP A 3 0.37 -11.98 -8.03
N ARG A 4 0.48 -10.80 -8.69
CA ARG A 4 -0.51 -9.74 -8.57
C ARG A 4 -1.91 -10.13 -9.03
N ARG A 5 -2.02 -11.11 -9.96
CA ARG A 5 -3.31 -11.62 -10.46
C ARG A 5 -3.92 -12.72 -9.61
N LEU A 6 -3.17 -13.26 -8.65
CA LEU A 6 -3.68 -14.30 -7.76
C LEU A 6 -4.48 -13.75 -6.58
N PHE A 7 -4.37 -12.43 -6.36
CA PHE A 7 -5.05 -11.75 -5.26
C PHE A 7 -6.00 -10.67 -5.80
N PRO A 8 -7.17 -10.49 -5.18
CA PRO A 8 -8.12 -9.45 -5.60
C PRO A 8 -7.57 -8.02 -5.38
N ALA A 9 -6.61 -7.88 -4.47
CA ALA A 9 -6.02 -6.61 -4.13
C ALA A 9 -4.50 -6.68 -3.93
N ILE A 10 -3.84 -5.55 -4.14
CA ILE A 10 -2.43 -5.31 -3.86
C ILE A 10 -2.29 -4.11 -2.94
N GLY A 11 -1.34 -4.13 -2.02
CA GLY A 11 -1.14 -3.03 -1.07
C GLY A 11 0.31 -2.62 -0.92
N VAL A 12 0.52 -1.32 -0.68
CA VAL A 12 1.84 -0.74 -0.36
C VAL A 12 1.72 0.28 0.76
N GLY A 13 2.84 0.56 1.41
CA GLY A 13 2.94 1.69 2.35
C GLY A 13 3.25 3.01 1.63
N ALA A 14 2.85 4.13 2.24
CA ALA A 14 3.11 5.48 1.74
C ALA A 14 4.58 5.73 1.36
N GLY A 15 5.53 5.20 2.15
CA GLY A 15 6.95 5.38 1.87
C GLY A 15 7.41 4.74 0.56
N THR A 16 6.89 3.55 0.23
CA THR A 16 7.16 2.89 -1.04
C THR A 16 6.55 3.67 -2.21
N LEU A 17 5.34 4.18 -2.02
CA LEU A 17 4.68 4.97 -3.06
C LEU A 17 5.42 6.26 -3.39
N VAL A 18 5.85 7.02 -2.38
CA VAL A 18 6.59 8.28 -2.57
C VAL A 18 7.96 8.05 -3.23
N GLU A 19 8.62 6.94 -2.91
CA GLU A 19 9.98 6.71 -3.38
C GLU A 19 10.06 6.07 -4.75
N ASP A 20 9.20 5.07 -5.01
CA ASP A 20 9.31 4.21 -6.19
C ASP A 20 8.21 4.53 -7.25
N ASP A 21 7.19 5.31 -6.89
CA ASP A 21 6.00 5.61 -7.69
C ASP A 21 5.48 4.40 -8.49
N PRO A 22 5.20 3.26 -7.84
CA PRO A 22 4.85 2.03 -8.52
C PRO A 22 3.42 2.07 -9.03
N ARG A 23 3.17 1.63 -10.27
CA ARG A 23 1.81 1.52 -10.82
C ARG A 23 0.96 0.40 -10.19
N LEU A 24 1.59 -0.60 -9.57
CA LEU A 24 0.94 -1.76 -8.94
C LEU A 24 0.06 -2.59 -9.89
N THR A 25 0.31 -2.53 -11.17
CA THR A 25 -0.39 -3.30 -12.20
C THR A 25 0.33 -4.62 -12.52
N SER A 26 -0.37 -5.54 -13.15
CA SER A 26 0.21 -6.78 -13.69
C SER A 26 0.37 -6.67 -15.20
N ARG A 27 1.63 -6.61 -15.67
CA ARG A 27 2.01 -6.56 -17.07
C ARG A 27 2.66 -7.88 -17.47
N ILE A 28 1.97 -8.67 -18.26
CA ILE A 28 2.44 -9.95 -18.79
C ILE A 28 2.53 -9.79 -20.29
N GLU A 29 3.65 -10.21 -20.88
CA GLU A 29 3.86 -10.12 -22.32
C GLU A 29 2.75 -10.87 -23.08
N GLY A 30 2.17 -10.22 -24.07
CA GLY A 30 1.07 -10.75 -24.86
C GLY A 30 -0.32 -10.66 -24.22
N GLU A 31 -0.44 -10.03 -23.05
CA GLU A 31 -1.71 -9.84 -22.35
C GLU A 31 -1.95 -8.34 -22.06
N ASP A 32 -3.22 -7.96 -21.93
CA ASP A 32 -3.59 -6.61 -21.49
C ASP A 32 -3.11 -6.34 -20.05
N GLU A 33 -2.75 -5.09 -19.81
CA GLU A 33 -2.40 -4.64 -18.46
C GLU A 33 -3.61 -4.79 -17.54
N TRP A 34 -3.41 -5.48 -16.43
CA TRP A 34 -4.45 -5.76 -15.45
C TRP A 34 -4.19 -5.03 -14.14
N CYS A 35 -5.26 -4.50 -13.57
CA CYS A 35 -5.23 -3.82 -12.27
C CYS A 35 -6.36 -4.31 -11.37
N GLY A 36 -6.01 -4.94 -10.26
CA GLY A 36 -6.94 -5.20 -9.16
C GLY A 36 -7.12 -3.97 -8.25
N VAL A 37 -7.76 -4.14 -7.11
CA VAL A 37 -7.83 -3.09 -6.09
C VAL A 37 -6.42 -2.76 -5.59
N ARG A 38 -6.08 -1.47 -5.52
CA ARG A 38 -4.79 -0.98 -5.02
C ARG A 38 -4.99 -0.27 -3.69
N PHE A 39 -4.38 -0.80 -2.64
CA PHE A 39 -4.38 -0.15 -1.32
C PHE A 39 -3.09 0.62 -1.08
N VAL A 40 -3.23 1.87 -0.61
CA VAL A 40 -2.13 2.68 -0.09
C VAL A 40 -2.33 2.90 1.40
N MET A 41 -1.45 2.32 2.22
CA MET A 41 -1.48 2.47 3.68
C MET A 41 -0.77 3.77 4.07
N ASP A 42 -1.53 4.85 4.29
CA ASP A 42 -1.02 6.19 4.57
C ASP A 42 -1.81 6.90 5.67
N GLY A 43 -1.53 6.58 6.91
CA GLY A 43 -2.27 7.07 8.08
C GLY A 43 -2.39 8.60 8.20
N LEU A 44 -1.47 9.37 7.63
CA LEU A 44 -1.43 10.83 7.69
C LEU A 44 -1.54 11.52 6.32
N LEU A 45 -1.83 10.77 5.25
CA LEU A 45 -1.93 11.25 3.87
C LEU A 45 -0.67 11.97 3.37
N ARG A 46 0.53 11.48 3.74
CA ARG A 46 1.80 12.06 3.28
C ARG A 46 1.94 12.02 1.76
N THR A 47 1.39 11.00 1.11
CA THR A 47 1.37 10.88 -0.35
C THR A 47 0.54 11.96 -1.02
N ALA A 48 -0.48 12.50 -0.33
CA ALA A 48 -1.29 13.61 -0.81
C ALA A 48 -0.68 14.99 -0.48
N MET A 49 0.39 15.06 0.32
CA MET A 49 1.12 16.28 0.61
C MET A 49 2.14 16.63 -0.48
N GLU A 50 2.50 15.66 -1.32
CA GLU A 50 3.47 15.87 -2.41
C GLU A 50 2.97 16.93 -3.39
N ARG A 51 3.91 17.71 -3.95
CA ARG A 51 3.60 18.74 -4.96
C ARG A 51 2.90 18.12 -6.17
N PHE A 52 3.42 17.00 -6.63
CA PHE A 52 2.82 16.18 -7.67
C PHE A 52 2.32 14.90 -7.05
N LEU A 53 1.07 14.54 -7.34
CA LEU A 53 0.51 13.30 -6.85
C LEU A 53 1.19 12.11 -7.51
N PRO A 54 1.42 11.02 -6.77
CA PRO A 54 1.86 9.75 -7.34
C PRO A 54 1.00 9.30 -8.52
N SER A 55 1.62 8.65 -9.50
CA SER A 55 0.96 8.25 -10.75
C SER A 55 -0.26 7.36 -10.56
N ILE A 56 -0.28 6.53 -9.54
CA ILE A 56 -1.40 5.65 -9.18
C ILE A 56 -2.69 6.43 -8.78
N TYR A 57 -2.60 7.71 -8.48
CA TYR A 57 -3.76 8.58 -8.19
C TYR A 57 -4.30 9.31 -9.42
N THR A 58 -3.56 9.29 -10.52
CA THR A 58 -3.87 10.05 -11.73
C THR A 58 -3.94 9.18 -13.00
N ASP A 59 -3.52 7.91 -12.91
CA ASP A 59 -3.54 6.98 -14.02
C ASP A 59 -4.96 6.50 -14.37
N GLU A 60 -5.08 5.75 -15.45
CA GLU A 60 -6.34 5.19 -15.95
C GLU A 60 -7.02 4.19 -15.02
N PHE A 61 -6.30 3.69 -14.01
CA PHE A 61 -6.81 2.75 -12.99
C PHE A 61 -7.05 3.41 -11.63
N ARG A 62 -7.01 4.75 -11.53
CA ARG A 62 -7.15 5.46 -10.24
C ARG A 62 -8.41 5.09 -9.48
N ASP A 63 -9.50 4.78 -10.17
CA ASP A 63 -10.78 4.37 -9.55
C ASP A 63 -10.66 3.05 -8.77
N ASN A 64 -9.66 2.22 -9.09
CA ASN A 64 -9.32 1.00 -8.35
C ASN A 64 -8.42 1.27 -7.14
N THR A 65 -8.05 2.54 -6.89
CA THR A 65 -7.15 2.91 -5.79
C THR A 65 -7.93 3.35 -4.57
N ILE A 66 -7.57 2.77 -3.45
CA ILE A 66 -8.12 3.09 -2.12
C ILE A 66 -6.97 3.51 -1.22
N VAL A 67 -6.98 4.76 -0.79
CA VAL A 67 -6.03 5.24 0.22
C VAL A 67 -6.65 5.01 1.59
N VAL A 68 -5.95 4.22 2.41
CA VAL A 68 -6.37 3.92 3.78
C VAL A 68 -5.64 4.87 4.72
N THR A 69 -6.41 5.74 5.35
CA THR A 69 -5.91 6.77 6.24
C THR A 69 -6.62 6.77 7.59
N THR A 70 -6.29 7.72 8.44
CA THR A 70 -6.90 7.85 9.75
C THR A 70 -7.61 9.20 9.90
N ASP A 71 -8.44 9.31 10.92
CA ASP A 71 -9.11 10.55 11.33
C ASP A 71 -8.12 11.64 11.82
N ALA A 72 -6.85 11.28 12.05
CA ALA A 72 -5.78 12.23 12.33
C ALA A 72 -5.26 12.94 11.05
N ALA A 73 -5.64 12.48 9.86
CA ALA A 73 -5.23 13.09 8.60
C ALA A 73 -5.99 14.39 8.32
N GLY A 74 -5.32 15.33 7.65
CA GLY A 74 -5.93 16.61 7.28
C GLY A 74 -7.05 16.45 6.23
N THR A 75 -8.25 16.96 6.52
CA THR A 75 -9.44 16.86 5.65
C THR A 75 -9.23 17.47 4.26
N GLY A 76 -8.35 18.47 4.14
CA GLY A 76 -7.99 19.06 2.85
C GLY A 76 -7.31 18.06 1.90
N TYR A 77 -6.49 17.15 2.42
CA TYR A 77 -5.82 16.12 1.65
C TYR A 77 -6.78 15.00 1.24
N ILE A 78 -7.76 14.68 2.09
CA ILE A 78 -8.84 13.75 1.74
C ILE A 78 -9.59 14.30 0.51
N ARG A 79 -10.07 15.54 0.57
CA ARG A 79 -10.77 16.18 -0.54
C ARG A 79 -9.93 16.27 -1.81
N ARG A 80 -8.61 16.49 -1.69
CA ARG A 80 -7.69 16.51 -2.83
C ARG A 80 -7.70 15.17 -3.55
N LEU A 81 -7.60 14.05 -2.83
CA LEU A 81 -7.63 12.71 -3.43
C LEU A 81 -8.98 12.37 -4.04
N GLU A 82 -10.07 12.69 -3.34
CA GLU A 82 -11.43 12.46 -3.81
C GLU A 82 -11.72 13.26 -5.10
N SER A 83 -11.17 14.49 -5.23
CA SER A 83 -11.30 15.29 -6.45
C SER A 83 -10.58 14.70 -7.66
N GLU A 84 -9.58 13.84 -7.44
CA GLU A 84 -8.91 13.07 -8.51
C GLU A 84 -9.62 11.74 -8.83
N GLY A 85 -10.71 11.42 -8.11
CA GLY A 85 -11.45 10.15 -8.26
C GLY A 85 -10.88 9.00 -7.44
N VAL A 86 -9.97 9.27 -6.50
CA VAL A 86 -9.37 8.25 -5.63
C VAL A 86 -10.27 8.00 -4.41
N ASN A 87 -10.56 6.76 -4.13
CA ASN A 87 -11.33 6.39 -2.93
C ASN A 87 -10.47 6.55 -1.67
N VAL A 88 -11.06 7.11 -0.61
CA VAL A 88 -10.37 7.27 0.69
C VAL A 88 -11.16 6.56 1.78
N TRP A 89 -10.50 5.65 2.48
CA TRP A 89 -11.02 5.02 3.68
C TRP A 89 -10.41 5.67 4.92
N VAL A 90 -11.24 6.36 5.69
CA VAL A 90 -10.83 6.95 6.97
C VAL A 90 -11.18 5.99 8.08
N LEU A 91 -10.17 5.59 8.87
CA LEU A 91 -10.31 4.71 10.02
C LEU A 91 -9.93 5.47 11.30
N PRO A 92 -10.42 5.07 12.49
CA PRO A 92 -9.99 5.69 13.74
C PRO A 92 -8.48 5.48 13.94
N ALA A 93 -7.76 6.54 14.31
CA ALA A 93 -6.31 6.45 14.49
C ALA A 93 -5.94 5.59 15.70
N GLU A 94 -5.02 4.66 15.52
CA GLU A 94 -4.35 3.97 16.63
C GLU A 94 -2.86 4.34 16.61
N ASN A 95 -2.41 5.10 17.62
CA ASN A 95 -1.04 5.62 17.67
C ASN A 95 -0.60 6.33 16.37
N MET A 96 -1.49 7.13 15.77
CA MET A 96 -1.30 7.82 14.49
C MET A 96 -1.03 6.89 13.30
N LYS A 97 -1.39 5.62 13.41
CA LYS A 97 -1.27 4.61 12.36
C LYS A 97 -2.63 4.06 11.98
N VAL A 98 -2.71 3.50 10.80
CA VAL A 98 -3.87 2.73 10.34
C VAL A 98 -4.00 1.47 11.20
N PRO A 99 -5.11 1.26 11.91
CA PRO A 99 -5.34 0.03 12.68
C PRO A 99 -5.58 -1.14 11.72
N ILE A 100 -4.64 -2.08 11.67
CA ILE A 100 -4.68 -3.18 10.69
C ILE A 100 -5.91 -4.08 10.90
N GLY A 101 -6.33 -4.30 12.15
CA GLY A 101 -7.54 -5.09 12.43
C GLY A 101 -8.81 -4.48 11.86
N GLU A 102 -9.00 -3.15 12.01
CA GLU A 102 -10.15 -2.43 11.44
C GLU A 102 -10.09 -2.40 9.91
N PHE A 103 -8.90 -2.21 9.36
CA PHE A 103 -8.69 -2.28 7.92
C PHE A 103 -9.08 -3.67 7.36
N ARG A 104 -8.61 -4.75 7.99
CA ARG A 104 -8.95 -6.13 7.61
C ARG A 104 -10.46 -6.38 7.66
N LYS A 105 -11.11 -5.93 8.75
CA LYS A 105 -12.57 -6.04 8.90
C LYS A 105 -13.29 -5.34 7.75
N LYS A 106 -12.90 -4.11 7.42
CA LYS A 106 -13.48 -3.35 6.31
C LYS A 106 -13.26 -4.02 4.96
N CYS A 107 -12.09 -4.63 4.72
CA CYS A 107 -11.85 -5.44 3.53
C CYS A 107 -12.81 -6.64 3.45
N TYR A 108 -12.99 -7.36 4.56
CA TYR A 108 -13.92 -8.47 4.63
C TYR A 108 -15.36 -8.05 4.32
N ASP A 109 -15.81 -6.93 4.89
CA ASP A 109 -17.18 -6.40 4.72
C ASP A 109 -17.49 -6.03 3.25
N VAL A 110 -16.46 -5.68 2.46
CA VAL A 110 -16.60 -5.39 1.01
C VAL A 110 -16.17 -6.57 0.11
N GLY A 111 -15.94 -7.76 0.69
CA GLY A 111 -15.64 -8.98 -0.06
C GLY A 111 -14.20 -9.11 -0.55
N ILE A 112 -13.26 -8.33 -0.02
CA ILE A 112 -11.82 -8.46 -0.34
C ILE A 112 -11.19 -9.46 0.62
N ASN A 113 -11.00 -10.71 0.16
CA ASN A 113 -10.56 -11.83 0.99
C ASN A 113 -9.05 -12.08 0.97
N GLY A 114 -8.28 -11.34 0.19
CA GLY A 114 -6.83 -11.49 0.12
C GLY A 114 -6.16 -10.25 -0.44
N ILE A 115 -5.02 -9.89 0.14
CA ILE A 115 -4.24 -8.74 -0.29
C ILE A 115 -2.78 -9.17 -0.41
N TYR A 116 -2.18 -8.89 -1.57
CA TYR A 116 -0.76 -9.05 -1.77
C TYR A 116 -0.02 -7.76 -1.44
N PHE A 117 0.58 -7.68 -0.25
CA PHE A 117 1.37 -6.52 0.14
C PHE A 117 2.77 -6.57 -0.48
N GLU A 118 3.11 -5.53 -1.24
CA GLU A 118 4.44 -5.33 -1.78
C GLU A 118 5.22 -4.34 -0.91
N GLY A 119 6.04 -4.89 -0.06
CA GLY A 119 7.17 -4.28 0.58
C GLY A 119 7.00 -2.97 1.31
N GLY A 120 8.15 -2.44 1.61
CA GLY A 120 8.41 -1.39 2.56
C GLY A 120 8.60 -1.97 3.96
N SER A 121 9.84 -1.87 4.48
CA SER A 121 10.21 -2.48 5.77
C SER A 121 9.30 -2.10 6.94
N LYS A 122 8.72 -0.89 6.91
CA LYS A 122 7.81 -0.43 7.97
C LYS A 122 6.48 -1.19 7.94
N LEU A 123 5.83 -1.26 6.77
CA LEU A 123 4.54 -1.94 6.62
C LEU A 123 4.69 -3.44 6.88
N THR A 124 5.71 -4.08 6.29
CA THR A 124 5.99 -5.51 6.52
C THR A 124 6.19 -5.80 8.02
N SER A 125 6.96 -4.96 8.72
CA SER A 125 7.18 -5.14 10.15
C SER A 125 5.90 -4.94 10.97
N GLU A 126 5.05 -4.00 10.60
CA GLU A 126 3.77 -3.76 11.25
C GLU A 126 2.84 -4.97 11.09
N LEU A 127 2.72 -5.49 9.87
CA LEU A 127 1.91 -6.68 9.58
C LEU A 127 2.41 -7.91 10.35
N LEU A 128 3.74 -8.13 10.39
CA LEU A 128 4.34 -9.22 11.16
C LEU A 128 4.11 -9.07 12.67
N HIS A 129 4.30 -7.86 13.20
CA HIS A 129 4.10 -7.57 14.62
C HIS A 129 2.65 -7.84 15.06
N ASN A 130 1.70 -7.47 14.23
CA ASN A 130 0.27 -7.68 14.48
C ASN A 130 -0.21 -9.10 14.12
N ARG A 131 0.68 -9.98 13.62
CA ARG A 131 0.35 -11.34 13.16
C ARG A 131 -0.73 -11.37 12.06
N GLU A 132 -0.69 -10.41 11.16
CA GLU A 132 -1.65 -10.22 10.06
C GLU A 132 -1.12 -10.72 8.72
N LEU A 133 -0.13 -11.61 8.72
CA LEU A 133 0.42 -12.25 7.52
C LEU A 133 0.17 -13.76 7.57
N ASP A 134 -0.52 -14.29 6.55
CA ASP A 134 -0.65 -15.72 6.34
C ASP A 134 0.59 -16.31 5.66
N TYR A 135 1.16 -15.55 4.70
CA TYR A 135 2.35 -15.95 3.93
C TYR A 135 3.32 -14.79 3.81
N HIS A 136 4.62 -15.11 3.87
CA HIS A 136 5.69 -14.15 3.62
C HIS A 136 6.65 -14.69 2.55
N PHE A 137 6.69 -14.02 1.39
CA PHE A 137 7.59 -14.35 0.30
C PHE A 137 8.88 -13.53 0.41
N ASN A 138 9.99 -14.18 0.64
CA ASN A 138 11.30 -13.53 0.75
C ASN A 138 12.19 -13.93 -0.44
N TYR A 139 12.43 -12.99 -1.35
CA TYR A 139 13.32 -13.17 -2.50
C TYR A 139 14.73 -12.75 -2.10
N ARG A 140 15.69 -13.69 -2.22
CA ARG A 140 17.09 -13.43 -1.94
C ARG A 140 17.90 -13.54 -3.23
N ALA A 141 18.64 -12.47 -3.57
CA ALA A 141 19.65 -12.51 -4.61
C ALA A 141 21.02 -12.88 -4.00
N PRO A 142 21.91 -13.57 -4.71
CA PRO A 142 23.27 -13.86 -4.24
C PRO A 142 24.19 -12.64 -4.40
N VAL A 143 23.75 -11.49 -3.90
CA VAL A 143 24.43 -10.20 -3.97
C VAL A 143 24.42 -9.55 -2.60
N LEU A 144 25.56 -9.04 -2.17
CA LEU A 144 25.71 -8.20 -0.98
C LEU A 144 25.73 -6.73 -1.42
N LEU A 145 24.83 -5.92 -0.92
CA LEU A 145 24.78 -4.49 -1.26
C LEU A 145 25.98 -3.71 -0.69
N GLY A 146 26.47 -4.11 0.49
CA GLY A 146 27.63 -3.50 1.13
C GLY A 146 27.50 -1.99 1.40
N ASP A 147 26.28 -1.48 1.51
CA ASP A 147 25.98 -0.07 1.71
C ASP A 147 25.31 0.14 3.05
N ASP A 148 25.90 0.98 3.90
CA ASP A 148 25.35 1.34 5.23
C ASP A 148 24.00 2.05 5.13
N LYS A 149 23.66 2.61 3.97
CA LYS A 149 22.37 3.25 3.68
C LYS A 149 21.33 2.28 3.11
N ALA A 150 21.71 1.02 2.87
CA ALA A 150 20.79 0.01 2.38
C ALA A 150 19.59 -0.12 3.31
N LYS A 151 18.38 -0.16 2.73
CA LYS A 151 17.16 -0.30 3.53
C LYS A 151 17.09 -1.69 4.15
N PRO A 152 16.82 -1.79 5.45
CA PRO A 152 16.63 -3.08 6.10
C PRO A 152 15.33 -3.71 5.61
N VAL A 153 15.30 -5.04 5.53
CA VAL A 153 14.09 -5.81 5.19
C VAL A 153 12.99 -5.58 6.23
N TYR A 154 13.38 -5.48 7.51
CA TYR A 154 12.47 -5.24 8.63
C TYR A 154 12.95 -4.07 9.50
N ARG A 155 12.01 -3.41 10.18
CA ARG A 155 12.30 -2.34 11.15
C ARG A 155 11.56 -2.60 12.46
N GLY A 156 12.28 -2.49 13.60
CA GLY A 156 11.65 -2.55 14.92
C GLY A 156 11.13 -3.92 15.35
N LEU A 157 11.49 -4.99 14.67
CA LEU A 157 11.29 -6.35 15.16
C LEU A 157 12.36 -6.63 16.21
N ARG A 158 11.96 -6.86 17.45
CA ARG A 158 12.80 -7.32 18.56
C ARG A 158 12.38 -8.72 18.96
#